data_7bc59a28da7f436efc7c63bba103741b
#
_entry.id   7bc59a28da7f436efc7c63bba103741b
#
_cell.length_a   1.000
_cell.length_b   1.000
_cell.length_c   1.000
_cell.angle_alpha   90.00
_cell.angle_beta   90.00
_cell.angle_gamma   90.00
#
_symmetry.space_group_name_H-M   'P 1'
#
loop_
_entity.id
_entity.type
_entity.pdbx_description
1 polymer ?
#
loop_
_entity_poly.entity_id
_entity_poly.type
_entity_poly.pdbx_seq_one_letter_code
_entity_poly.pdbx_strand_id
1 'polypeptide(L)'
;MARGVVDKGQDTRLALRTRVTRWTETTRGLPRNVYLLLLFTLGKGVQLSIGQVTISLYAYSVGYKQDFVGLLVAVPAIGALLAAIPIGFLADRIPRKPLLLITGMLNPVALALIGLTTTAPLMLAASFANGVLSSAYWVTIIPMLTDAVEPRRRVSVMSFNSFLLLGVGALGGLLGGAIPEWVGALTGMAATAPVPLRWGVVAAAIAVLLPTIPLFWLTPLSQRDAPTQPDTLAATPENGLSSAATVEATESVPADHVIRPSLRPIPLLFVLLLVPDILYTAGEGAVVALEPLFFRLNFHISPALIGALVAAGGLLVGITALLAPSFVRRYGKLRVITLAQALSAPIALAIGYAPWFWLSAIAELLRNLLRGAFDPVYATFAMERVNARYRARLSAFYSLTWSIGFSAGAAASGWLQRNINLSIGFLLGATLLGIAPLWLTLAFGRDPNVD
;
A
#
# COMPACT_ATOMS: atom_id res chain seq x y z
N MET A 1 -39.63 -7.88 -24.21
CA MET A 1 -38.26 -8.02 -23.64
C MET A 1 -37.49 -6.67 -23.36
N ALA A 2 -38.04 -5.49 -23.61
CA ALA A 2 -37.32 -4.20 -23.47
C ALA A 2 -37.52 -3.47 -22.14
N ARG A 3 -38.42 -3.89 -21.26
CA ARG A 3 -38.67 -3.23 -19.96
C ARG A 3 -37.72 -3.64 -18.82
N GLY A 4 -36.99 -4.75 -18.93
CA GLY A 4 -36.14 -5.27 -17.87
C GLY A 4 -34.68 -4.71 -17.82
N VAL A 5 -34.23 -3.99 -18.85
CA VAL A 5 -32.85 -3.48 -18.95
C VAL A 5 -32.73 -2.05 -18.43
N VAL A 6 -33.80 -1.27 -18.49
CA VAL A 6 -33.82 0.13 -18.03
C VAL A 6 -33.82 0.25 -16.50
N ASP A 7 -34.39 -0.74 -15.80
CA ASP A 7 -34.53 -0.72 -14.33
C ASP A 7 -33.22 -0.98 -13.58
N LYS A 8 -32.34 -1.86 -14.11
CA LYS A 8 -31.05 -2.16 -13.48
C LYS A 8 -30.06 -0.98 -13.48
N GLY A 9 -30.16 -0.07 -14.43
CA GLY A 9 -29.31 1.12 -14.53
C GLY A 9 -29.74 2.23 -13.57
N GLN A 10 -31.01 2.34 -13.26
CA GLN A 10 -31.52 3.30 -12.26
C GLN A 10 -31.23 2.82 -10.85
N ASP A 11 -31.38 1.53 -10.54
CA ASP A 11 -31.03 0.94 -9.25
C ASP A 11 -29.55 1.09 -8.92
N THR A 12 -28.67 0.94 -9.90
CA THR A 12 -27.21 1.12 -9.70
C THR A 12 -26.87 2.59 -9.44
N ARG A 13 -27.51 3.53 -10.12
CA ARG A 13 -27.30 4.98 -9.91
C ARG A 13 -27.89 5.46 -8.57
N LEU A 14 -29.04 4.93 -8.18
CA LEU A 14 -29.65 5.19 -6.87
C LEU A 14 -28.80 4.60 -5.74
N ALA A 15 -28.28 3.38 -5.89
CA ALA A 15 -27.39 2.73 -4.93
C ALA A 15 -26.05 3.50 -4.79
N LEU A 16 -25.51 4.04 -5.89
CA LEU A 16 -24.30 4.87 -5.83
C LEU A 16 -24.61 6.25 -5.19
N ARG A 17 -25.71 6.89 -5.54
CA ARG A 17 -26.12 8.17 -4.91
C ARG A 17 -26.38 7.99 -3.42
N THR A 18 -27.11 6.96 -2.99
CA THR A 18 -27.36 6.68 -1.57
C THR A 18 -26.07 6.31 -0.83
N ARG A 19 -25.10 5.67 -1.46
CA ARG A 19 -23.78 5.45 -0.86
C ARG A 19 -22.98 6.75 -0.72
N VAL A 20 -22.95 7.59 -1.74
CA VAL A 20 -22.24 8.89 -1.71
C VAL A 20 -22.89 9.85 -0.70
N THR A 21 -24.23 9.91 -0.62
CA THR A 21 -24.92 10.71 0.41
C THR A 21 -24.69 10.17 1.82
N ARG A 22 -24.71 8.87 2.03
CA ARG A 22 -24.29 8.26 3.32
C ARG A 22 -22.84 8.62 3.67
N TRP A 23 -21.94 8.65 2.73
CA TRP A 23 -20.54 9.04 2.94
C TRP A 23 -20.40 10.49 3.38
N THR A 24 -21.08 11.40 2.70
CA THR A 24 -21.08 12.83 3.08
C THR A 24 -21.74 13.10 4.43
N GLU A 25 -22.77 12.35 4.79
CA GLU A 25 -23.40 12.42 6.11
C GLU A 25 -22.50 11.83 7.20
N THR A 26 -21.76 10.74 6.90
CA THR A 26 -20.86 10.08 7.86
C THR A 26 -19.62 10.92 8.15
N THR A 27 -19.16 11.72 7.20
CA THR A 27 -18.01 12.64 7.38
C THR A 27 -18.38 13.97 7.99
N ARG A 28 -19.66 14.38 7.98
CA ARG A 28 -20.12 15.60 8.65
C ARG A 28 -20.17 15.41 10.16
N GLY A 29 -19.58 16.37 10.90
CA GLY A 29 -19.61 16.39 12.37
C GLY A 29 -18.60 15.42 13.02
N LEU A 30 -17.55 15.00 12.31
CA LEU A 30 -16.41 14.30 12.91
C LEU A 30 -15.62 15.25 13.83
N PRO A 31 -15.01 14.75 14.92
CA PRO A 31 -14.12 15.54 15.74
C PRO A 31 -12.98 16.18 14.93
N ARG A 32 -12.56 17.38 15.33
CA ARG A 32 -11.44 18.10 14.68
C ARG A 32 -10.20 17.23 14.53
N ASN A 33 -9.88 16.43 15.55
CA ASN A 33 -8.74 15.52 15.54
C ASN A 33 -8.76 14.54 14.35
N VAL A 34 -9.94 14.02 14.00
CA VAL A 34 -10.10 13.10 12.87
C VAL A 34 -9.75 13.77 11.54
N TYR A 35 -10.20 14.99 11.32
CA TYR A 35 -9.84 15.73 10.10
C TYR A 35 -8.34 15.98 9.98
N LEU A 36 -7.68 16.32 11.11
CA LEU A 36 -6.24 16.54 11.13
C LEU A 36 -5.46 15.24 10.80
N LEU A 37 -5.89 14.12 11.36
CA LEU A 37 -5.29 12.81 11.08
C LEU A 37 -5.52 12.37 9.63
N LEU A 38 -6.71 12.59 9.09
CA LEU A 38 -7.03 12.29 7.68
C LEU A 38 -6.26 13.18 6.71
N LEU A 39 -6.06 14.46 7.04
CA LEU A 39 -5.20 15.36 6.27
C LEU A 39 -3.74 14.87 6.25
N PHE A 40 -3.24 14.40 7.40
CA PHE A 40 -1.91 13.81 7.48
C PHE A 40 -1.80 12.53 6.65
N THR A 41 -2.81 11.66 6.70
CA THR A 41 -2.89 10.47 5.84
C THR A 41 -2.85 10.82 4.35
N LEU A 42 -3.60 11.85 3.94
CA LEU A 42 -3.55 12.32 2.55
C LEU A 42 -2.13 12.74 2.14
N GLY A 43 -1.48 13.56 2.96
CA GLY A 43 -0.09 13.97 2.71
C GLY A 43 0.87 12.79 2.64
N LYS A 44 0.66 11.77 3.48
CA LYS A 44 1.43 10.52 3.43
C LYS A 44 1.21 9.76 2.14
N GLY A 45 -0.02 9.66 1.65
CA GLY A 45 -0.34 9.04 0.36
C GLY A 45 0.30 9.78 -0.81
N VAL A 46 0.21 11.11 -0.82
CA VAL A 46 0.85 11.96 -1.84
C VAL A 46 2.37 11.78 -1.82
N GLN A 47 2.99 11.78 -0.63
CA GLN A 47 4.44 11.54 -0.45
C GLN A 47 4.86 10.20 -1.04
N LEU A 48 4.12 9.12 -0.75
CA LEU A 48 4.42 7.77 -1.25
C LEU A 48 4.39 7.75 -2.78
N SER A 49 3.38 8.34 -3.39
CA SER A 49 3.20 8.33 -4.85
C SER A 49 4.22 9.22 -5.57
N ILE A 50 4.57 10.39 -5.04
CA ILE A 50 5.67 11.21 -5.57
C ILE A 50 6.98 10.44 -5.48
N GLY A 51 7.27 9.84 -4.31
CA GLY A 51 8.48 9.06 -4.07
C GLY A 51 8.61 7.86 -5.00
N GLN A 52 7.51 7.15 -5.27
CA GLN A 52 7.47 6.04 -6.22
C GLN A 52 7.95 6.45 -7.62
N VAL A 53 7.55 7.63 -8.10
CA VAL A 53 7.99 8.15 -9.40
C VAL A 53 9.43 8.64 -9.37
N THR A 54 9.80 9.43 -8.36
CA THR A 54 10.99 10.29 -8.43
C THR A 54 12.26 9.65 -7.86
N ILE A 55 12.17 8.80 -6.82
CA ILE A 55 13.36 8.26 -6.14
C ILE A 55 14.19 7.37 -7.06
N SER A 56 13.55 6.44 -7.77
CA SER A 56 14.23 5.53 -8.70
C SER A 56 14.84 6.27 -9.89
N LEU A 57 14.11 7.23 -10.46
CA LEU A 57 14.59 8.06 -11.57
C LEU A 57 15.74 8.98 -11.12
N TYR A 58 15.66 9.57 -9.93
CA TYR A 58 16.73 10.41 -9.38
C TYR A 58 18.01 9.61 -9.15
N ALA A 59 17.94 8.48 -8.47
CA ALA A 59 19.11 7.65 -8.21
C ALA A 59 19.80 7.22 -9.52
N TYR A 60 19.02 6.86 -10.54
CA TYR A 60 19.56 6.53 -11.86
C TYR A 60 20.19 7.75 -12.56
N SER A 61 19.58 8.92 -12.49
CA SER A 61 20.09 10.16 -13.10
C SER A 61 21.42 10.63 -12.50
N VAL A 62 21.69 10.32 -11.25
CA VAL A 62 22.96 10.60 -10.56
C VAL A 62 24.07 9.62 -10.95
N GLY A 63 23.74 8.56 -11.71
CA GLY A 63 24.71 7.60 -12.26
C GLY A 63 24.66 6.21 -11.63
N TYR A 64 23.77 5.96 -10.67
CA TYR A 64 23.60 4.62 -10.10
C TYR A 64 22.90 3.68 -11.08
N LYS A 65 23.18 2.39 -10.97
CA LYS A 65 22.57 1.34 -11.80
C LYS A 65 21.38 0.71 -11.10
N GLN A 66 20.67 -0.18 -11.80
CA GLN A 66 19.43 -0.81 -11.37
C GLN A 66 19.56 -1.58 -10.04
N ASP A 67 20.71 -2.21 -9.78
CA ASP A 67 21.00 -2.91 -8.53
C ASP A 67 20.95 -1.99 -7.30
N PHE A 68 21.60 -0.83 -7.40
CA PHE A 68 21.54 0.17 -6.34
C PHE A 68 20.13 0.77 -6.20
N VAL A 69 19.44 1.04 -7.32
CA VAL A 69 18.07 1.56 -7.28
C VAL A 69 17.13 0.55 -6.61
N GLY A 70 17.25 -0.73 -6.95
CA GLY A 70 16.47 -1.79 -6.30
C GLY A 70 16.74 -1.88 -4.80
N LEU A 71 18.00 -1.77 -4.38
CA LEU A 71 18.39 -1.74 -2.97
C LEU A 71 17.84 -0.47 -2.27
N LEU A 72 17.94 0.69 -2.89
CA LEU A 72 17.45 1.96 -2.35
C LEU A 72 15.94 1.93 -2.07
N VAL A 73 15.16 1.26 -2.94
CA VAL A 73 13.71 1.08 -2.77
C VAL A 73 13.38 -0.03 -1.76
N ALA A 74 14.25 -1.04 -1.62
CA ALA A 74 14.08 -2.15 -0.67
C ALA A 74 14.34 -1.73 0.79
N VAL A 75 15.36 -0.90 1.01
CA VAL A 75 15.89 -0.55 2.34
C VAL A 75 14.85 0.09 3.27
N PRO A 76 13.90 0.95 2.85
CA PRO A 76 12.85 1.47 3.73
C PRO A 76 11.97 0.40 4.36
N ALA A 77 11.65 -0.68 3.63
CA ALA A 77 10.85 -1.76 4.18
C ALA A 77 11.63 -2.54 5.26
N ILE A 78 12.94 -2.71 5.09
CA ILE A 78 13.82 -3.27 6.13
C ILE A 78 13.88 -2.34 7.35
N GLY A 79 14.02 -1.04 7.14
CA GLY A 79 14.01 -0.05 8.21
C GLY A 79 12.70 -0.06 9.01
N ALA A 80 11.58 -0.10 8.32
CA ALA A 80 10.26 -0.20 8.94
C ALA A 80 10.09 -1.51 9.74
N LEU A 81 10.55 -2.63 9.19
CA LEU A 81 10.53 -3.95 9.82
C LEU A 81 11.28 -3.95 11.16
N LEU A 82 12.53 -3.48 11.15
CA LEU A 82 13.37 -3.44 12.34
C LEU A 82 12.86 -2.44 13.39
N ALA A 83 12.23 -1.37 12.94
CA ALA A 83 11.69 -0.33 13.82
C ALA A 83 10.29 -0.66 14.38
N ALA A 84 9.53 -1.56 13.76
CA ALA A 84 8.15 -1.85 14.14
C ALA A 84 8.02 -2.23 15.63
N ILE A 85 8.89 -3.13 16.12
CA ILE A 85 8.89 -3.58 17.51
C ILE A 85 9.30 -2.45 18.48
N PRO A 86 10.47 -1.79 18.33
CA PRO A 86 10.87 -0.71 19.24
C PRO A 86 9.91 0.48 19.20
N ILE A 87 9.36 0.83 18.04
CA ILE A 87 8.38 1.92 17.93
C ILE A 87 7.03 1.51 18.56
N GLY A 88 6.63 0.25 18.45
CA GLY A 88 5.47 -0.27 19.17
C GLY A 88 5.61 -0.08 20.68
N PHE A 89 6.71 -0.56 21.27
CA PHE A 89 7.01 -0.33 22.69
C PHE A 89 7.09 1.15 23.08
N LEU A 90 7.60 2.00 22.19
CA LEU A 90 7.66 3.43 22.42
C LEU A 90 6.26 4.06 22.39
N ALA A 91 5.40 3.62 21.47
CA ALA A 91 4.01 4.08 21.35
C ALA A 91 3.13 3.70 22.54
N ASP A 92 3.49 2.61 23.27
CA ASP A 92 2.81 2.21 24.51
C ASP A 92 3.26 3.05 25.71
N ARG A 93 4.50 3.59 25.69
CA ARG A 93 5.07 4.37 26.82
C ARG A 93 4.95 5.88 26.65
N ILE A 94 4.94 6.37 25.43
CA ILE A 94 4.86 7.80 25.11
C ILE A 94 3.48 8.09 24.51
N PRO A 95 2.85 9.23 24.82
CA PRO A 95 1.63 9.64 24.15
C PRO A 95 1.81 9.63 22.63
N ARG A 96 0.84 9.09 21.89
CA ARG A 96 0.92 8.91 20.44
C ARG A 96 1.12 10.21 19.66
N LYS A 97 0.59 11.33 20.17
CA LYS A 97 0.72 12.64 19.52
C LYS A 97 2.19 13.08 19.36
N PRO A 98 3.04 13.18 20.42
CA PRO A 98 4.45 13.56 20.24
C PRO A 98 5.23 12.57 19.37
N LEU A 99 4.95 11.27 19.44
CA LEU A 99 5.58 10.28 18.57
C LEU A 99 5.28 10.57 17.09
N LEU A 100 4.01 10.83 16.75
CA LEU A 100 3.59 11.16 15.39
C LEU A 100 4.16 12.50 14.92
N LEU A 101 4.25 13.52 15.79
CA LEU A 101 4.86 14.80 15.46
C LEU A 101 6.36 14.71 15.21
N ILE A 102 7.12 14.05 16.11
CA ILE A 102 8.57 13.90 15.97
C ILE A 102 8.89 13.13 14.67
N THR A 103 8.23 12.00 14.46
CA THR A 103 8.48 11.22 13.25
C THR A 103 7.97 11.90 11.98
N GLY A 104 6.83 12.62 12.06
CA GLY A 104 6.30 13.43 10.97
C GLY A 104 7.19 14.62 10.58
N MET A 105 7.97 15.18 11.52
CA MET A 105 8.95 16.24 11.25
C MET A 105 10.29 15.68 10.76
N LEU A 106 10.74 14.54 11.27
CA LEU A 106 12.03 13.96 10.88
C LEU A 106 11.94 13.19 9.54
N ASN A 107 10.79 12.61 9.22
CA ASN A 107 10.60 11.85 7.97
C ASN A 107 10.86 12.69 6.71
N PRO A 108 10.35 13.96 6.58
CA PRO A 108 10.70 14.86 5.50
C PRO A 108 12.20 15.13 5.38
N VAL A 109 12.92 15.22 6.51
CA VAL A 109 14.37 15.44 6.52
C VAL A 109 15.09 14.25 5.90
N ALA A 110 14.71 13.02 6.30
CA ALA A 110 15.28 11.80 5.73
C ALA A 110 15.01 11.70 4.21
N LEU A 111 13.78 12.03 3.77
CA LEU A 111 13.44 12.06 2.33
C LEU A 111 14.20 13.14 1.57
N ALA A 112 14.25 14.36 2.09
CA ALA A 112 15.00 15.45 1.47
C ALA A 112 16.49 15.10 1.35
N LEU A 113 17.05 14.42 2.34
CA LEU A 113 18.44 13.97 2.32
C LEU A 113 18.72 12.99 1.18
N ILE A 114 17.78 12.10 0.82
CA ILE A 114 17.91 11.26 -0.37
C ILE A 114 18.09 12.11 -1.63
N GLY A 115 17.28 13.17 -1.81
CA GLY A 115 17.37 14.06 -2.96
C GLY A 115 18.57 15.02 -2.95
N LEU A 116 19.06 15.39 -1.77
CA LEU A 116 20.13 16.36 -1.62
C LEU A 116 21.53 15.74 -1.63
N THR A 117 21.65 14.42 -1.53
CA THR A 117 22.92 13.71 -1.55
C THR A 117 23.12 12.91 -2.83
N THR A 118 24.37 12.70 -3.17
CA THR A 118 24.78 11.88 -4.33
C THR A 118 25.63 10.68 -3.91
N THR A 119 25.93 10.52 -2.60
CA THR A 119 26.77 9.43 -2.11
C THR A 119 25.93 8.22 -1.71
N ALA A 120 26.27 7.03 -2.20
CA ALA A 120 25.53 5.79 -1.96
C ALA A 120 25.26 5.49 -0.47
N PRO A 121 26.26 5.54 0.43
CA PRO A 121 26.03 5.24 1.83
C PRO A 121 25.01 6.17 2.50
N LEU A 122 25.07 7.47 2.16
CA LEU A 122 24.17 8.46 2.75
C LEU A 122 22.75 8.35 2.20
N MET A 123 22.60 8.04 0.89
CA MET A 123 21.29 7.76 0.29
C MET A 123 20.64 6.52 0.94
N LEU A 124 21.39 5.44 1.14
CA LEU A 124 20.89 4.23 1.80
C LEU A 124 20.56 4.48 3.28
N ALA A 125 21.40 5.20 4.00
CA ALA A 125 21.15 5.56 5.40
C ALA A 125 19.88 6.44 5.54
N ALA A 126 19.72 7.43 4.64
CA ALA A 126 18.55 8.29 4.60
C ALA A 126 17.28 7.50 4.23
N SER A 127 17.37 6.55 3.28
CA SER A 127 16.29 5.66 2.89
C SER A 127 15.90 4.72 4.03
N PHE A 128 16.87 4.17 4.76
CA PHE A 128 16.64 3.36 5.96
C PHE A 128 15.94 4.18 7.05
N ALA A 129 16.45 5.40 7.33
CA ALA A 129 15.83 6.31 8.29
C ALA A 129 14.40 6.68 7.90
N ASN A 130 14.12 6.92 6.60
CA ASN A 130 12.76 7.14 6.10
C ASN A 130 11.85 5.95 6.43
N GLY A 131 12.31 4.71 6.28
CA GLY A 131 11.57 3.51 6.66
C GLY A 131 11.29 3.43 8.16
N VAL A 132 12.33 3.62 8.98
CA VAL A 132 12.21 3.65 10.45
C VAL A 132 11.18 4.70 10.90
N LEU A 133 11.28 5.92 10.41
CA LEU A 133 10.37 7.01 10.78
C LEU A 133 8.95 6.81 10.24
N SER A 134 8.80 6.19 9.07
CA SER A 134 7.50 5.87 8.51
C SER A 134 6.76 4.81 9.31
N SER A 135 7.46 3.89 10.01
CA SER A 135 6.81 2.86 10.81
C SER A 135 5.95 3.45 11.94
N ALA A 136 6.33 4.61 12.47
CA ALA A 136 5.54 5.30 13.49
C ALA A 136 4.16 5.75 12.98
N TYR A 137 4.05 6.16 11.70
CA TYR A 137 2.76 6.45 11.09
C TYR A 137 1.85 5.21 11.15
N TRP A 138 2.35 4.08 10.71
CA TRP A 138 1.56 2.85 10.65
C TRP A 138 1.12 2.34 12.03
N VAL A 139 1.99 2.48 13.04
CA VAL A 139 1.70 2.08 14.42
C VAL A 139 0.67 3.01 15.09
N THR A 140 0.67 4.31 14.76
CA THR A 140 -0.08 5.31 15.53
C THR A 140 -1.39 5.73 14.89
N ILE A 141 -1.48 5.78 13.54
CA ILE A 141 -2.63 6.38 12.85
C ILE A 141 -3.93 5.64 13.09
N ILE A 142 -3.92 4.31 12.99
CA ILE A 142 -5.12 3.49 13.14
C ILE A 142 -5.68 3.58 14.56
N PRO A 143 -4.90 3.34 15.63
CA PRO A 143 -5.38 3.51 16.99
C PRO A 143 -5.90 4.92 17.27
N MET A 144 -5.18 5.98 16.81
CA MET A 144 -5.63 7.35 17.05
C MET A 144 -6.95 7.68 16.37
N LEU A 145 -7.18 7.18 15.15
CA LEU A 145 -8.46 7.33 14.46
C LEU A 145 -9.57 6.52 15.17
N THR A 146 -9.24 5.30 15.62
CA THR A 146 -10.20 4.44 16.34
C THR A 146 -10.64 5.06 17.67
N ASP A 147 -9.70 5.66 18.41
CA ASP A 147 -9.98 6.30 19.70
C ASP A 147 -10.74 7.63 19.54
N ALA A 148 -10.57 8.30 18.40
CA ALA A 148 -11.22 9.59 18.13
C ALA A 148 -12.65 9.47 17.58
N VAL A 149 -13.14 8.24 17.27
CA VAL A 149 -14.42 8.03 16.58
C VAL A 149 -15.30 7.04 17.32
N GLU A 150 -16.60 7.34 17.41
CA GLU A 150 -17.60 6.43 17.92
C GLU A 150 -17.59 5.06 17.22
N PRO A 151 -17.85 3.94 17.93
CA PRO A 151 -17.81 2.58 17.35
C PRO A 151 -18.60 2.43 16.03
N ARG A 152 -19.77 3.06 15.93
CA ARG A 152 -20.64 3.00 14.74
C ARG A 152 -20.03 3.65 13.48
N ARG A 153 -19.09 4.59 13.64
CA ARG A 153 -18.46 5.34 12.54
C ARG A 153 -17.06 4.85 12.22
N ARG A 154 -16.47 3.96 13.03
CA ARG A 154 -15.07 3.49 12.86
C ARG A 154 -14.83 2.91 11.47
N VAL A 155 -15.69 1.98 11.04
CA VAL A 155 -15.57 1.33 9.72
C VAL A 155 -15.52 2.36 8.58
N SER A 156 -16.44 3.32 8.58
CA SER A 156 -16.51 4.34 7.54
C SER A 156 -15.29 5.26 7.54
N VAL A 157 -14.78 5.64 8.73
CA VAL A 157 -13.59 6.51 8.83
C VAL A 157 -12.33 5.75 8.41
N MET A 158 -12.20 4.46 8.75
CA MET A 158 -11.08 3.63 8.31
C MET A 158 -11.09 3.44 6.79
N SER A 159 -12.25 3.16 6.20
CA SER A 159 -12.38 3.06 4.74
C SER A 159 -12.03 4.39 4.05
N PHE A 160 -12.43 5.52 4.64
CA PHE A 160 -12.08 6.83 4.11
C PHE A 160 -10.59 7.14 4.26
N ASN A 161 -9.96 6.76 5.37
CA ASN A 161 -8.51 6.84 5.58
C ASN A 161 -7.76 6.07 4.50
N SER A 162 -8.16 4.84 4.22
CA SER A 162 -7.54 4.01 3.16
C SER A 162 -7.76 4.60 1.77
N PHE A 163 -8.94 5.14 1.48
CA PHE A 163 -9.21 5.82 0.23
C PHE A 163 -8.38 7.09 0.07
N LEU A 164 -8.16 7.88 1.12
CA LEU A 164 -7.26 9.04 1.07
C LEU A 164 -5.82 8.62 0.84
N LEU A 165 -5.36 7.57 1.51
CA LEU A 165 -3.98 7.10 1.41
C LEU A 165 -3.68 6.54 0.00
N LEU A 166 -4.46 5.58 -0.47
CA LEU A 166 -4.18 4.82 -1.69
C LEU A 166 -4.83 5.41 -2.93
N GLY A 167 -6.08 5.91 -2.81
CA GLY A 167 -6.81 6.45 -3.94
C GLY A 167 -6.43 7.91 -4.22
N VAL A 168 -6.81 8.83 -3.32
CA VAL A 168 -6.56 10.26 -3.54
C VAL A 168 -5.07 10.56 -3.46
N GLY A 169 -4.33 9.91 -2.53
CA GLY A 169 -2.87 10.04 -2.41
C GLY A 169 -2.14 9.68 -3.69
N ALA A 170 -2.65 8.71 -4.46
CA ALA A 170 -2.06 8.32 -5.75
C ALA A 170 -1.99 9.47 -6.77
N LEU A 171 -2.87 10.48 -6.67
CA LEU A 171 -2.77 11.70 -7.48
C LEU A 171 -1.45 12.45 -7.26
N GLY A 172 -0.75 12.19 -6.15
CA GLY A 172 0.63 12.62 -5.95
C GLY A 172 1.59 12.16 -7.05
N GLY A 173 1.30 11.05 -7.73
CA GLY A 173 2.04 10.61 -8.90
C GLY A 173 2.07 11.66 -10.01
N LEU A 174 0.95 12.38 -10.24
CA LEU A 174 0.91 13.50 -11.20
C LEU A 174 1.92 14.59 -10.82
N LEU A 175 2.00 14.94 -9.53
CA LEU A 175 2.98 15.91 -9.04
C LEU A 175 4.42 15.36 -9.18
N GLY A 176 4.62 14.06 -8.85
CA GLY A 176 5.91 13.38 -9.00
C GLY A 176 6.44 13.40 -10.42
N GLY A 177 5.55 13.35 -11.42
CA GLY A 177 5.92 13.49 -12.82
C GLY A 177 6.01 14.93 -13.30
N ALA A 178 5.07 15.80 -12.90
CA ALA A 178 4.98 17.19 -13.37
C ALA A 178 6.09 18.09 -12.82
N ILE A 179 6.49 17.92 -11.55
CA ILE A 179 7.52 18.76 -10.92
C ILE A 179 8.84 18.70 -11.67
N PRO A 180 9.40 17.53 -12.04
CA PRO A 180 10.61 17.47 -12.86
C PRO A 180 10.46 18.17 -14.21
N GLU A 181 9.27 18.09 -14.85
CA GLU A 181 9.02 18.80 -16.13
C GLU A 181 9.03 20.33 -15.95
N TRP A 182 8.34 20.82 -14.91
CA TRP A 182 8.29 22.26 -14.61
C TRP A 182 9.67 22.82 -14.25
N VAL A 183 10.42 22.12 -13.39
CA VAL A 183 11.76 22.54 -13.02
C VAL A 183 12.70 22.46 -14.23
N GLY A 184 12.57 21.44 -15.07
CA GLY A 184 13.31 21.31 -16.32
C GLY A 184 13.06 22.49 -17.25
N ALA A 185 11.78 22.87 -17.45
CA ALA A 185 11.40 24.01 -18.27
C ALA A 185 11.95 25.34 -17.71
N LEU A 186 11.93 25.54 -16.38
CA LEU A 186 12.46 26.74 -15.73
C LEU A 186 13.98 26.86 -15.77
N THR A 187 14.68 25.72 -15.71
CA THR A 187 16.15 25.69 -15.68
C THR A 187 16.81 25.47 -17.04
N GLY A 188 16.03 25.20 -18.09
CA GLY A 188 16.52 24.83 -19.42
C GLY A 188 17.16 23.42 -19.45
N MET A 189 16.92 22.58 -18.43
CA MET A 189 17.46 21.23 -18.33
C MET A 189 16.42 20.19 -18.75
N ALA A 190 16.88 19.02 -19.19
CA ALA A 190 15.96 17.90 -19.41
C ALA A 190 15.27 17.50 -18.09
N ALA A 191 13.98 17.21 -18.12
CA ALA A 191 13.20 16.77 -16.95
C ALA A 191 13.79 15.53 -16.26
N THR A 192 14.57 14.74 -16.96
CA THR A 192 15.27 13.55 -16.48
C THR A 192 16.67 13.83 -15.93
N ALA A 193 17.12 15.08 -15.96
CA ALA A 193 18.39 15.47 -15.35
C ALA A 193 18.33 15.40 -13.80
N PRO A 194 19.48 15.28 -13.13
CA PRO A 194 19.53 15.16 -11.67
C PRO A 194 18.84 16.30 -10.93
N VAL A 195 18.99 17.55 -11.41
CA VAL A 195 18.45 18.74 -10.73
C VAL A 195 16.92 18.74 -10.75
N PRO A 196 16.19 18.60 -11.88
CA PRO A 196 14.73 18.50 -11.88
C PRO A 196 14.19 17.34 -11.03
N LEU A 197 14.79 16.15 -11.12
CA LEU A 197 14.36 14.97 -10.37
C LEU A 197 14.60 15.11 -8.86
N ARG A 198 15.67 15.80 -8.44
CA ARG A 198 15.94 16.17 -7.06
C ARG A 198 14.77 16.92 -6.45
N TRP A 199 14.24 17.92 -7.14
CA TRP A 199 13.10 18.70 -6.68
C TRP A 199 11.81 17.86 -6.57
N GLY A 200 11.66 16.82 -7.39
CA GLY A 200 10.61 15.82 -7.22
C GLY A 200 10.73 15.08 -5.89
N VAL A 201 11.94 14.63 -5.50
CA VAL A 201 12.18 13.98 -4.21
C VAL A 201 11.95 14.95 -3.05
N VAL A 202 12.39 16.20 -3.15
CA VAL A 202 12.14 17.25 -2.16
C VAL A 202 10.64 17.53 -2.04
N ALA A 203 9.90 17.53 -3.12
CA ALA A 203 8.44 17.69 -3.11
C ALA A 203 7.74 16.55 -2.34
N ALA A 204 8.23 15.32 -2.41
CA ALA A 204 7.74 14.23 -1.58
C ALA A 204 7.94 14.51 -0.08
N ALA A 205 9.07 15.13 0.30
CA ALA A 205 9.31 15.57 1.67
C ALA A 205 8.34 16.68 2.11
N ILE A 206 8.10 17.67 1.25
CA ILE A 206 7.17 18.77 1.51
C ILE A 206 5.74 18.25 1.65
N ALA A 207 5.35 17.27 0.85
CA ALA A 207 4.00 16.69 0.83
C ALA A 207 3.61 16.06 2.18
N VAL A 208 4.55 15.55 2.96
CA VAL A 208 4.26 15.05 4.31
C VAL A 208 4.54 16.10 5.40
N LEU A 209 5.46 17.02 5.16
CA LEU A 209 5.79 18.09 6.11
C LEU A 209 4.58 19.04 6.31
N LEU A 210 3.96 19.50 5.24
CA LEU A 210 2.84 20.44 5.29
C LEU A 210 1.67 19.93 6.14
N PRO A 211 1.16 18.69 5.95
CA PRO A 211 0.08 18.16 6.77
C PRO A 211 0.51 17.77 8.19
N THR A 212 1.82 17.69 8.47
CA THR A 212 2.34 17.48 9.84
C THR A 212 2.17 18.74 10.69
N ILE A 213 2.25 19.94 10.11
CA ILE A 213 2.10 21.20 10.84
C ILE A 213 0.75 21.30 11.57
N PRO A 214 -0.40 21.03 10.94
CA PRO A 214 -1.69 21.03 11.63
C PRO A 214 -1.80 20.05 12.80
N LEU A 215 -0.99 18.99 12.87
CA LEU A 215 -1.01 18.03 13.99
C LEU A 215 -0.56 18.67 15.33
N PHE A 216 0.13 19.81 15.31
CA PHE A 216 0.43 20.55 16.55
C PHE A 216 -0.85 20.96 17.29
N TRP A 217 -1.92 21.26 16.58
CA TRP A 217 -3.23 21.63 17.12
C TRP A 217 -4.11 20.44 17.48
N LEU A 218 -3.58 19.20 17.40
CA LEU A 218 -4.27 17.99 17.83
C LEU A 218 -4.47 18.08 19.34
N THR A 219 -5.71 18.02 19.80
CA THR A 219 -6.01 17.96 21.26
C THR A 219 -5.64 16.58 21.79
N PRO A 220 -5.02 16.49 22.98
CA PRO A 220 -4.75 15.19 23.59
C PRO A 220 -6.05 14.40 23.71
N LEU A 221 -6.07 13.19 23.14
CA LEU A 221 -7.16 12.25 23.37
C LEU A 221 -7.02 11.79 24.83
N SER A 222 -8.01 12.11 25.67
CA SER A 222 -7.99 11.69 27.06
C SER A 222 -8.05 10.15 27.11
N GLN A 223 -7.03 9.53 27.69
CA GLN A 223 -7.03 8.08 27.94
C GLN A 223 -8.12 7.65 28.95
N ARG A 224 -8.87 8.61 29.53
CA ARG A 224 -9.87 8.36 30.57
C ARG A 224 -11.24 7.89 30.08
N ASP A 225 -11.52 8.00 28.77
CA ASP A 225 -12.82 7.60 28.21
C ASP A 225 -12.79 6.26 27.46
N ALA A 226 -11.68 5.54 27.50
CA ALA A 226 -11.66 4.17 27.02
C ALA A 226 -12.42 3.28 28.01
N PRO A 227 -13.52 2.58 27.60
CA PRO A 227 -14.10 1.54 28.42
C PRO A 227 -12.99 0.55 28.75
N THR A 228 -12.77 0.30 30.03
CA THR A 228 -11.84 -0.70 30.55
C THR A 228 -12.17 -2.03 29.87
N GLN A 229 -11.50 -2.37 28.80
CA GLN A 229 -11.54 -3.72 28.25
C GLN A 229 -10.71 -4.60 29.20
N PRO A 230 -11.22 -5.76 29.62
CA PRO A 230 -10.42 -6.70 30.37
C PRO A 230 -9.19 -7.09 29.57
N ASP A 231 -8.06 -7.21 30.26
CA ASP A 231 -6.72 -7.50 29.75
C ASP A 231 -6.72 -8.54 28.62
N THR A 232 -6.75 -8.08 27.37
CA THR A 232 -6.40 -8.86 26.20
C THR A 232 -5.12 -8.25 25.63
N LEU A 233 -4.06 -8.96 25.90
CA LEU A 233 -2.68 -8.89 25.39
C LEU A 233 -2.44 -7.95 24.19
N ALA A 234 -1.45 -7.07 24.38
CA ALA A 234 -0.84 -6.11 23.48
C ALA A 234 -1.15 -6.29 21.98
N ALA A 235 -1.84 -5.30 21.42
CA ALA A 235 -1.96 -5.14 19.98
C ALA A 235 -0.57 -4.87 19.39
N THR A 236 -0.04 -5.80 18.62
CA THR A 236 1.16 -5.64 17.82
C THR A 236 0.87 -4.69 16.64
N PRO A 237 1.82 -3.85 16.25
CA PRO A 237 1.62 -2.86 15.20
C PRO A 237 1.40 -3.51 13.83
N GLU A 238 0.27 -3.18 13.21
CA GLU A 238 -0.03 -3.56 11.83
C GLU A 238 0.71 -2.64 10.86
N ASN A 239 1.57 -3.21 10.03
CA ASN A 239 2.22 -2.47 8.96
C ASN A 239 1.26 -2.23 7.78
N GLY A 240 1.25 -1.06 7.35
CA GLY A 240 0.22 -0.30 6.73
C GLY A 240 -0.12 -0.48 5.28
N LEU A 241 0.26 -1.48 4.55
CA LEU A 241 -0.33 -1.75 3.23
C LEU A 241 -1.37 -2.88 3.28
N SER A 242 -1.29 -3.72 4.31
CA SER A 242 -2.27 -4.77 4.57
C SER A 242 -3.41 -4.30 5.49
N SER A 243 -3.18 -3.26 6.31
CA SER A 243 -4.13 -2.77 7.32
C SER A 243 -5.35 -2.02 6.74
N ALA A 244 -5.30 -1.61 5.47
CA ALA A 244 -6.48 -1.04 4.81
C ALA A 244 -7.66 -2.03 4.69
N ALA A 245 -7.39 -3.31 4.93
CA ALA A 245 -8.36 -4.39 4.74
C ALA A 245 -8.93 -4.98 6.04
N THR A 246 -8.35 -4.66 7.20
CA THR A 246 -8.89 -5.11 8.48
C THR A 246 -9.97 -4.15 9.00
N VAL A 247 -10.81 -3.66 8.08
CA VAL A 247 -12.11 -3.16 8.44
C VAL A 247 -12.94 -4.40 8.73
N GLU A 248 -13.15 -4.70 10.00
CA GLU A 248 -14.20 -5.62 10.41
C GLU A 248 -15.48 -5.20 9.70
N ALA A 249 -15.86 -5.95 8.67
CA ALA A 249 -17.20 -5.93 8.12
C ALA A 249 -18.13 -6.55 9.16
N THR A 250 -18.33 -5.82 10.27
CA THR A 250 -19.39 -6.10 11.23
C THR A 250 -20.64 -5.30 10.82
N GLU A 251 -21.02 -5.41 9.56
CA GLU A 251 -22.44 -5.35 9.21
C GLU A 251 -22.93 -6.79 9.24
N SER A 252 -23.97 -7.02 10.03
CA SER A 252 -24.71 -8.26 10.18
C SER A 252 -24.84 -9.04 8.86
N VAL A 253 -23.83 -9.83 8.55
CA VAL A 253 -23.98 -10.97 7.65
C VAL A 253 -24.93 -11.93 8.40
N PRO A 254 -25.99 -12.44 7.76
CA PRO A 254 -26.87 -13.42 8.38
C PRO A 254 -26.03 -14.52 9.02
N ALA A 255 -26.39 -14.93 10.23
CA ALA A 255 -25.64 -15.83 11.10
C ALA A 255 -25.40 -17.26 10.54
N ASP A 256 -25.70 -17.52 9.27
CA ASP A 256 -25.68 -18.84 8.68
C ASP A 256 -24.32 -19.31 8.09
N HIS A 257 -23.28 -18.45 8.09
CA HIS A 257 -21.92 -18.86 7.70
C HIS A 257 -20.91 -18.63 8.84
N VAL A 258 -21.08 -19.40 9.91
CA VAL A 258 -20.00 -19.55 10.92
C VAL A 258 -18.86 -20.32 10.25
N ILE A 259 -17.89 -19.60 9.70
CA ILE A 259 -16.65 -20.22 9.19
C ILE A 259 -15.97 -20.88 10.39
N ARG A 260 -15.95 -22.20 10.40
CA ARG A 260 -15.29 -22.98 11.45
C ARG A 260 -13.78 -22.82 11.30
N PRO A 261 -13.03 -22.50 12.37
CA PRO A 261 -11.57 -22.46 12.31
C PRO A 261 -11.02 -23.77 11.74
N SER A 262 -9.97 -23.69 10.94
CA SER A 262 -9.34 -24.88 10.40
C SER A 262 -8.88 -25.82 11.51
N LEU A 263 -9.18 -27.11 11.40
CA LEU A 263 -8.71 -28.15 12.34
C LEU A 263 -7.21 -28.49 12.17
N ARG A 264 -6.51 -27.84 11.22
CA ARG A 264 -5.09 -28.06 10.96
C ARG A 264 -4.24 -27.57 12.12
N PRO A 265 -3.07 -28.20 12.39
CA PRO A 265 -2.11 -27.71 13.37
C PRO A 265 -1.71 -26.26 13.08
N ILE A 266 -1.71 -25.40 14.10
CA ILE A 266 -1.48 -23.96 13.95
C ILE A 266 -0.17 -23.64 13.22
N PRO A 267 0.99 -24.31 13.49
CA PRO A 267 2.21 -24.04 12.73
C PRO A 267 2.07 -24.31 11.24
N LEU A 268 1.39 -25.42 10.87
CA LEU A 268 1.13 -25.75 9.47
C LEU A 268 0.24 -24.71 8.82
N LEU A 269 -0.81 -24.26 9.50
CA LEU A 269 -1.71 -23.23 8.99
C LEU A 269 -0.99 -21.91 8.74
N PHE A 270 -0.07 -21.50 9.62
CA PHE A 270 0.79 -20.34 9.42
C PHE A 270 1.66 -20.49 8.17
N VAL A 271 2.33 -21.62 7.99
CA VAL A 271 3.12 -21.88 6.77
C VAL A 271 2.24 -21.82 5.52
N LEU A 272 1.06 -22.44 5.54
CA LEU A 272 0.14 -22.47 4.41
C LEU A 272 -0.38 -21.07 4.03
N LEU A 273 -0.49 -20.14 4.97
CA LEU A 273 -0.94 -18.77 4.74
C LEU A 273 0.21 -17.79 4.48
N LEU A 274 1.36 -17.93 5.15
CA LEU A 274 2.46 -16.96 5.03
C LEU A 274 3.37 -17.22 3.82
N VAL A 275 3.54 -18.49 3.39
CA VAL A 275 4.36 -18.80 2.21
C VAL A 275 3.80 -18.15 0.93
N PRO A 276 2.51 -18.31 0.57
CA PRO A 276 1.98 -17.63 -0.61
C PRO A 276 2.00 -16.11 -0.49
N ASP A 277 1.88 -15.56 0.72
CA ASP A 277 1.98 -14.13 0.96
C ASP A 277 3.40 -13.59 0.71
N ILE A 278 4.44 -14.27 1.20
CA ILE A 278 5.82 -13.85 0.95
C ILE A 278 6.19 -13.98 -0.54
N LEU A 279 5.68 -15.01 -1.24
CA LEU A 279 5.86 -15.15 -2.68
C LEU A 279 5.16 -14.03 -3.45
N TYR A 280 3.93 -13.71 -3.09
CA TYR A 280 3.18 -12.61 -3.67
C TYR A 280 3.87 -11.26 -3.46
N THR A 281 4.24 -10.96 -2.23
CA THR A 281 4.90 -9.68 -1.88
C THR A 281 6.29 -9.55 -2.50
N ALA A 282 7.04 -10.65 -2.65
CA ALA A 282 8.30 -10.66 -3.38
C ALA A 282 8.07 -10.44 -4.88
N GLY A 283 7.03 -11.04 -5.46
CA GLY A 283 6.60 -10.76 -6.84
C GLY A 283 6.23 -9.29 -7.06
N GLU A 284 5.47 -8.70 -6.14
CA GLU A 284 5.13 -7.27 -6.15
C GLU A 284 6.39 -6.39 -6.05
N GLY A 285 7.32 -6.72 -5.14
CA GLY A 285 8.59 -6.00 -5.01
C GLY A 285 9.42 -6.07 -6.29
N ALA A 286 9.44 -7.22 -6.96
CA ALA A 286 10.18 -7.40 -8.21
C ALA A 286 9.61 -6.57 -9.38
N VAL A 287 8.30 -6.37 -9.43
CA VAL A 287 7.62 -5.60 -10.48
C VAL A 287 7.63 -4.10 -10.15
N VAL A 288 7.10 -3.71 -9.00
CA VAL A 288 6.76 -2.31 -8.68
C VAL A 288 7.98 -1.44 -8.40
N ALA A 289 9.03 -2.02 -7.78
CA ALA A 289 10.17 -1.23 -7.27
C ALA A 289 10.92 -0.45 -8.35
N LEU A 290 11.12 -1.07 -9.52
CA LEU A 290 11.86 -0.47 -10.63
C LEU A 290 10.97 -0.11 -11.83
N GLU A 291 9.67 -0.24 -11.71
CA GLU A 291 8.71 0.02 -12.78
C GLU A 291 8.83 1.43 -13.40
N PRO A 292 8.92 2.54 -12.63
CA PRO A 292 9.11 3.87 -13.21
C PRO A 292 10.42 3.97 -14.01
N LEU A 293 11.48 3.35 -13.51
CA LEU A 293 12.77 3.29 -14.19
C LEU A 293 12.69 2.44 -15.45
N PHE A 294 12.02 1.29 -15.40
CA PHE A 294 11.80 0.44 -16.58
C PHE A 294 11.06 1.19 -17.68
N PHE A 295 9.96 1.87 -17.37
CA PHE A 295 9.21 2.66 -18.34
C PHE A 295 10.08 3.75 -18.97
N ARG A 296 10.92 4.41 -18.16
CA ARG A 296 11.85 5.42 -18.65
C ARG A 296 12.91 4.86 -19.60
N LEU A 297 13.53 3.73 -19.24
CA LEU A 297 14.65 3.16 -20.00
C LEU A 297 14.21 2.40 -21.24
N ASN A 298 13.07 1.68 -21.14
CA ASN A 298 12.61 0.84 -22.25
C ASN A 298 11.81 1.62 -23.30
N PHE A 299 10.98 2.57 -22.87
CA PHE A 299 10.08 3.32 -23.76
C PHE A 299 10.43 4.80 -23.91
N HIS A 300 11.45 5.29 -23.22
CA HIS A 300 11.92 6.68 -23.26
C HIS A 300 10.84 7.74 -22.96
N ILE A 301 9.80 7.37 -22.20
CA ILE A 301 8.71 8.28 -21.86
C ILE A 301 9.11 9.31 -20.79
N SER A 302 8.35 10.42 -20.74
CA SER A 302 8.60 11.50 -19.80
C SER A 302 8.22 11.16 -18.37
N PRO A 303 8.81 11.79 -17.34
CA PRO A 303 8.40 11.65 -15.96
C PRO A 303 6.93 11.98 -15.73
N ALA A 304 6.35 12.95 -16.48
CA ALA A 304 4.94 13.32 -16.40
C ALA A 304 4.01 12.14 -16.77
N LEU A 305 4.34 11.41 -17.82
CA LEU A 305 3.54 10.26 -18.27
C LEU A 305 3.67 9.08 -17.31
N ILE A 306 4.87 8.85 -16.75
CA ILE A 306 5.07 7.86 -15.67
C ILE A 306 4.22 8.23 -14.45
N GLY A 307 4.24 9.50 -14.04
CA GLY A 307 3.45 9.99 -12.92
C GLY A 307 1.94 9.85 -13.14
N ALA A 308 1.46 10.08 -14.37
CA ALA A 308 0.07 9.88 -14.74
C ALA A 308 -0.33 8.39 -14.65
N LEU A 309 0.55 7.48 -15.07
CA LEU A 309 0.32 6.03 -14.97
C LEU A 309 0.23 5.56 -13.51
N VAL A 310 1.16 6.02 -12.65
CA VAL A 310 1.15 5.74 -11.21
C VAL A 310 -0.14 6.27 -10.57
N ALA A 311 -0.55 7.50 -10.90
CA ALA A 311 -1.77 8.09 -10.39
C ALA A 311 -3.03 7.31 -10.82
N ALA A 312 -3.13 6.96 -12.10
CA ALA A 312 -4.23 6.15 -12.62
C ALA A 312 -4.28 4.76 -11.98
N GLY A 313 -3.13 4.10 -11.85
CA GLY A 313 -3.00 2.79 -11.20
C GLY A 313 -3.48 2.83 -9.75
N GLY A 314 -3.02 3.79 -8.96
CA GLY A 314 -3.42 3.92 -7.56
C GLY A 314 -4.91 4.25 -7.38
N LEU A 315 -5.50 5.06 -8.28
CA LEU A 315 -6.95 5.29 -8.30
C LEU A 315 -7.72 3.99 -8.57
N LEU A 316 -7.25 3.17 -9.51
CA LEU A 316 -7.84 1.86 -9.79
C LEU A 316 -7.77 0.93 -8.59
N VAL A 317 -6.62 0.86 -7.89
CA VAL A 317 -6.48 0.11 -6.64
C VAL A 317 -7.53 0.56 -5.62
N GLY A 318 -7.68 1.88 -5.40
CA GLY A 318 -8.65 2.44 -4.47
C GLY A 318 -10.10 2.08 -4.85
N ILE A 319 -10.47 2.22 -6.12
CA ILE A 319 -11.83 1.93 -6.62
C ILE A 319 -12.13 0.42 -6.49
N THR A 320 -11.20 -0.43 -6.90
CA THR A 320 -11.44 -1.89 -6.87
C THR A 320 -11.45 -2.46 -5.47
N ALA A 321 -10.69 -1.90 -4.53
CA ALA A 321 -10.78 -2.25 -3.11
C ALA A 321 -12.20 -2.01 -2.56
N LEU A 322 -12.87 -0.92 -2.97
CA LEU A 322 -14.27 -0.66 -2.60
C LEU A 322 -15.27 -1.66 -3.23
N LEU A 323 -14.92 -2.24 -4.38
CA LEU A 323 -15.75 -3.23 -5.09
C LEU A 323 -15.47 -4.67 -4.67
N ALA A 324 -14.37 -4.94 -3.99
CA ALA A 324 -13.93 -6.27 -3.56
C ALA A 324 -15.03 -7.09 -2.85
N PRO A 325 -15.84 -6.54 -1.90
CA PRO A 325 -16.92 -7.28 -1.26
C PRO A 325 -17.99 -7.78 -2.23
N SER A 326 -18.20 -7.06 -3.34
CA SER A 326 -19.19 -7.47 -4.38
C SER A 326 -18.69 -8.67 -5.18
N PHE A 327 -17.41 -8.72 -5.49
CA PHE A 327 -16.77 -9.86 -6.14
C PHE A 327 -16.78 -11.09 -5.24
N VAL A 328 -16.44 -10.91 -3.95
CA VAL A 328 -16.46 -12.00 -2.97
C VAL A 328 -17.86 -12.63 -2.83
N ARG A 329 -18.90 -11.81 -2.72
CA ARG A 329 -20.28 -12.33 -2.65
C ARG A 329 -20.70 -13.16 -3.86
N ARG A 330 -20.15 -12.86 -5.05
CA ARG A 330 -20.52 -13.53 -6.30
C ARG A 330 -19.70 -14.78 -6.60
N TYR A 331 -18.40 -14.75 -6.26
CA TYR A 331 -17.45 -15.78 -6.72
C TYR A 331 -16.78 -16.56 -5.57
N GLY A 332 -16.98 -16.14 -4.31
CA GLY A 332 -16.27 -16.70 -3.16
C GLY A 332 -14.88 -16.09 -2.96
N LYS A 333 -14.34 -16.19 -1.73
CA LYS A 333 -13.07 -15.55 -1.35
C LYS A 333 -11.88 -16.20 -2.05
N LEU A 334 -11.76 -17.54 -1.97
CA LEU A 334 -10.60 -18.25 -2.51
C LEU A 334 -10.49 -18.06 -4.03
N ARG A 335 -11.60 -18.12 -4.76
CA ARG A 335 -11.60 -17.91 -6.21
C ARG A 335 -11.19 -16.50 -6.59
N VAL A 336 -11.68 -15.48 -5.89
CA VAL A 336 -11.27 -14.08 -6.14
C VAL A 336 -9.76 -13.94 -5.94
N ILE A 337 -9.22 -14.46 -4.83
CA ILE A 337 -7.79 -14.43 -4.50
C ILE A 337 -6.96 -15.13 -5.59
N THR A 338 -7.29 -16.40 -5.87
CA THR A 338 -6.47 -17.23 -6.77
C THR A 338 -6.55 -16.77 -8.23
N LEU A 339 -7.71 -16.30 -8.68
CA LEU A 339 -7.85 -15.75 -10.04
C LEU A 339 -7.12 -14.42 -10.20
N ALA A 340 -7.24 -13.52 -9.22
CA ALA A 340 -6.53 -12.23 -9.27
C ALA A 340 -5.00 -12.43 -9.31
N GLN A 341 -4.47 -13.31 -8.47
CA GLN A 341 -3.03 -13.63 -8.49
C GLN A 341 -2.61 -14.37 -9.76
N ALA A 342 -3.35 -15.38 -10.19
CA ALA A 342 -3.02 -16.15 -11.39
C ALA A 342 -3.02 -15.28 -12.65
N LEU A 343 -3.96 -14.34 -12.77
CA LEU A 343 -4.00 -13.39 -13.88
C LEU A 343 -2.89 -12.33 -13.79
N SER A 344 -2.43 -12.00 -12.58
CA SER A 344 -1.33 -11.03 -12.40
C SER A 344 -0.01 -11.53 -12.98
N ALA A 345 0.23 -12.85 -13.04
CA ALA A 345 1.46 -13.41 -13.59
C ALA A 345 1.62 -13.15 -15.12
N PRO A 346 0.69 -13.53 -16.00
CA PRO A 346 0.82 -13.21 -17.43
C PRO A 346 0.76 -11.70 -17.71
N ILE A 347 0.05 -10.93 -16.88
CA ILE A 347 0.00 -9.48 -16.99
C ILE A 347 1.36 -8.87 -16.64
N ALA A 348 2.06 -9.36 -15.61
CA ALA A 348 3.42 -8.92 -15.29
C ALA A 348 4.40 -9.20 -16.45
N LEU A 349 4.28 -10.35 -17.12
CA LEU A 349 5.04 -10.61 -18.35
C LEU A 349 4.68 -9.62 -19.48
N ALA A 350 3.38 -9.34 -19.64
CA ALA A 350 2.96 -8.36 -20.65
C ALA A 350 3.53 -6.96 -20.38
N ILE A 351 3.69 -6.55 -19.11
CA ILE A 351 4.35 -5.27 -18.77
C ILE A 351 5.81 -5.28 -19.25
N GLY A 352 6.57 -6.32 -18.86
CA GLY A 352 8.00 -6.38 -19.09
C GLY A 352 8.42 -6.67 -20.53
N TYR A 353 7.57 -7.31 -21.33
CA TYR A 353 7.87 -7.78 -22.69
C TYR A 353 6.98 -7.15 -23.78
N ALA A 354 6.15 -6.15 -23.43
CA ALA A 354 5.37 -5.42 -24.41
C ALA A 354 6.26 -4.74 -25.47
N PRO A 355 5.94 -4.84 -26.76
CA PRO A 355 6.73 -4.18 -27.83
C PRO A 355 6.54 -2.65 -27.84
N TRP A 356 5.48 -2.13 -27.27
CA TRP A 356 5.12 -0.72 -27.21
C TRP A 356 4.56 -0.29 -25.86
N PHE A 357 4.78 0.97 -25.54
CA PHE A 357 4.40 1.54 -24.23
C PHE A 357 2.93 1.34 -23.86
N TRP A 358 1.99 1.59 -24.78
CA TRP A 358 0.56 1.54 -24.44
C TRP A 358 0.08 0.16 -24.01
N LEU A 359 0.63 -0.90 -24.60
CA LEU A 359 0.32 -2.27 -24.18
C LEU A 359 0.84 -2.53 -22.77
N SER A 360 2.06 -2.10 -22.47
CA SER A 360 2.65 -2.21 -21.13
C SER A 360 1.88 -1.38 -20.10
N ALA A 361 1.47 -0.17 -20.45
CA ALA A 361 0.69 0.72 -19.59
C ALA A 361 -0.72 0.15 -19.28
N ILE A 362 -1.41 -0.39 -20.29
CA ILE A 362 -2.72 -1.05 -20.08
C ILE A 362 -2.56 -2.29 -19.18
N ALA A 363 -1.52 -3.08 -19.40
CA ALA A 363 -1.21 -4.23 -18.56
C ALA A 363 -0.96 -3.82 -17.10
N GLU A 364 -0.20 -2.72 -16.87
CA GLU A 364 0.02 -2.20 -15.53
C GLU A 364 -1.27 -1.71 -14.86
N LEU A 365 -2.12 -0.98 -15.57
CA LEU A 365 -3.43 -0.57 -15.04
C LEU A 365 -4.32 -1.77 -14.70
N LEU A 366 -4.29 -2.80 -15.53
CA LEU A 366 -5.05 -4.05 -15.28
C LEU A 366 -4.51 -4.80 -14.05
N ARG A 367 -3.18 -4.84 -13.88
CA ARG A 367 -2.54 -5.42 -12.69
C ARG A 367 -2.95 -4.68 -11.41
N ASN A 368 -2.93 -3.35 -11.42
CA ASN A 368 -3.37 -2.52 -10.30
C ASN A 368 -4.85 -2.76 -9.95
N LEU A 369 -5.71 -2.94 -10.95
CA LEU A 369 -7.11 -3.29 -10.77
C LEU A 369 -7.27 -4.64 -10.05
N LEU A 370 -6.50 -5.66 -10.43
CA LEU A 370 -6.52 -6.98 -9.77
C LEU A 370 -6.00 -6.89 -8.34
N ARG A 371 -4.92 -6.14 -8.12
CA ARG A 371 -4.33 -5.92 -6.79
C ARG A 371 -5.33 -5.31 -5.82
N GLY A 372 -6.04 -4.26 -6.22
CA GLY A 372 -7.05 -3.61 -5.37
C GLY A 372 -8.20 -4.55 -4.96
N ALA A 373 -8.52 -5.54 -5.80
CA ALA A 373 -9.51 -6.56 -5.45
C ALA A 373 -8.95 -7.64 -4.52
N PHE A 374 -7.68 -8.00 -4.69
CA PHE A 374 -7.03 -9.10 -3.97
C PHE A 374 -6.64 -8.75 -2.53
N ASP A 375 -5.89 -7.66 -2.32
CA ASP A 375 -5.25 -7.34 -1.03
C ASP A 375 -6.23 -7.39 0.16
N PRO A 376 -7.42 -6.72 0.14
CA PRO A 376 -8.35 -6.76 1.26
C PRO A 376 -8.98 -8.14 1.49
N VAL A 377 -9.20 -8.90 0.40
CA VAL A 377 -9.84 -10.21 0.47
C VAL A 377 -8.91 -11.24 1.09
N TYR A 378 -7.61 -11.19 0.74
CA TYR A 378 -6.61 -12.11 1.28
C TYR A 378 -6.41 -11.91 2.79
N ALA A 379 -6.28 -10.67 3.23
CA ALA A 379 -6.13 -10.36 4.66
C ALA A 379 -7.33 -10.90 5.47
N THR A 380 -8.56 -10.68 4.98
CA THR A 380 -9.78 -11.18 5.62
C THR A 380 -9.81 -12.72 5.63
N PHE A 381 -9.50 -13.35 4.49
CA PHE A 381 -9.44 -14.81 4.36
C PHE A 381 -8.47 -15.44 5.36
N ALA A 382 -7.25 -14.88 5.49
CA ALA A 382 -6.24 -15.38 6.40
C ALA A 382 -6.68 -15.28 7.88
N MET A 383 -7.27 -14.13 8.27
CA MET A 383 -7.71 -13.90 9.66
C MET A 383 -8.89 -14.79 10.07
N GLU A 384 -9.79 -15.12 9.14
CA GLU A 384 -10.93 -16.01 9.41
C GLU A 384 -10.54 -17.46 9.62
N ARG A 385 -9.42 -17.91 9.03
CA ARG A 385 -8.91 -19.28 9.14
C ARG A 385 -8.26 -19.59 10.49
N VAL A 386 -7.86 -18.55 11.21
CA VAL A 386 -7.14 -18.69 12.46
C VAL A 386 -8.05 -18.35 13.64
N ASN A 387 -7.96 -19.14 14.72
CA ASN A 387 -8.69 -18.87 15.94
C ASN A 387 -8.34 -17.46 16.47
N ALA A 388 -9.32 -16.77 17.06
CA ALA A 388 -9.18 -15.39 17.57
C ALA A 388 -7.92 -15.19 18.45
N ARG A 389 -7.55 -16.19 19.25
CA ARG A 389 -6.32 -16.17 20.10
C ARG A 389 -5.03 -15.97 19.31
N TYR A 390 -4.97 -16.39 18.04
CA TYR A 390 -3.75 -16.37 17.23
C TYR A 390 -3.77 -15.29 16.13
N ARG A 391 -4.88 -14.54 15.96
CA ARG A 391 -5.02 -13.52 14.93
C ARG A 391 -3.96 -12.42 15.04
N ALA A 392 -3.70 -11.93 16.25
CA ALA A 392 -2.65 -10.94 16.49
C ALA A 392 -1.25 -11.43 16.07
N ARG A 393 -0.94 -12.71 16.34
CA ARG A 393 0.34 -13.32 15.90
C ARG A 393 0.41 -13.44 14.38
N LEU A 394 -0.69 -13.87 13.73
CA LEU A 394 -0.74 -13.97 12.28
C LEU A 394 -0.58 -12.60 11.63
N SER A 395 -1.24 -11.56 12.14
CA SER A 395 -1.11 -10.19 11.65
C SER A 395 0.35 -9.68 11.75
N ALA A 396 1.03 -9.93 12.86
CA ALA A 396 2.43 -9.59 13.01
C ALA A 396 3.32 -10.29 11.97
N PHE A 397 3.13 -11.59 11.76
CA PHE A 397 3.88 -12.34 10.73
C PHE A 397 3.53 -11.86 9.31
N TYR A 398 2.29 -11.49 9.05
CA TYR A 398 1.86 -10.94 7.78
C TYR A 398 2.59 -9.63 7.44
N SER A 399 2.78 -8.76 8.42
CA SER A 399 3.58 -7.54 8.26
C SER A 399 5.06 -7.85 7.99
N LEU A 400 5.61 -8.92 8.61
CA LEU A 400 6.97 -9.37 8.36
C LEU A 400 7.13 -9.90 6.93
N THR A 401 6.20 -10.75 6.46
CA THR A 401 6.24 -11.32 5.10
C THR A 401 6.19 -10.23 4.05
N TRP A 402 5.37 -9.18 4.26
CA TRP A 402 5.33 -8.04 3.34
C TRP A 402 6.67 -7.33 3.25
N SER A 403 7.27 -6.97 4.39
CA SER A 403 8.54 -6.23 4.40
C SER A 403 9.70 -7.05 3.83
N ILE A 404 9.80 -8.32 4.21
CA ILE A 404 10.84 -9.23 3.75
C ILE A 404 10.66 -9.54 2.26
N GLY A 405 9.44 -9.93 1.86
CA GLY A 405 9.12 -10.28 0.48
C GLY A 405 9.37 -9.11 -0.47
N PHE A 406 8.77 -7.95 -0.20
CA PHE A 406 8.95 -6.76 -1.02
C PHE A 406 10.41 -6.35 -1.15
N SER A 407 11.17 -6.32 -0.04
CA SER A 407 12.59 -5.95 -0.07
C SER A 407 13.43 -6.96 -0.86
N ALA A 408 13.20 -8.25 -0.65
CA ALA A 408 13.91 -9.30 -1.38
C ALA A 408 13.61 -9.25 -2.88
N GLY A 409 12.33 -9.09 -3.25
CA GLY A 409 11.90 -8.95 -4.63
C GLY A 409 12.49 -7.73 -5.33
N ALA A 410 12.45 -6.57 -4.67
CA ALA A 410 13.00 -5.32 -5.21
C ALA A 410 14.53 -5.40 -5.42
N ALA A 411 15.26 -5.90 -4.42
CA ALA A 411 16.72 -6.05 -4.51
C ALA A 411 17.12 -7.07 -5.58
N ALA A 412 16.45 -8.24 -5.60
CA ALA A 412 16.71 -9.28 -6.61
C ALA A 412 16.39 -8.78 -8.02
N SER A 413 15.26 -8.08 -8.21
CA SER A 413 14.88 -7.49 -9.49
C SER A 413 15.93 -6.48 -9.98
N GLY A 414 16.39 -5.60 -9.09
CA GLY A 414 17.42 -4.62 -9.43
C GLY A 414 18.74 -5.27 -9.88
N TRP A 415 19.18 -6.30 -9.15
CA TRP A 415 20.38 -7.06 -9.48
C TRP A 415 20.25 -7.80 -10.83
N LEU A 416 19.11 -8.47 -11.03
CA LEU A 416 18.84 -9.16 -12.31
C LEU A 416 18.74 -8.20 -13.48
N GLN A 417 18.05 -7.07 -13.32
CA GLN A 417 17.92 -6.07 -14.39
C GLN A 417 19.25 -5.45 -14.79
N ARG A 418 20.17 -5.30 -13.85
CA ARG A 418 21.52 -4.82 -14.16
C ARG A 418 22.36 -5.83 -14.95
N ASN A 419 22.28 -7.12 -14.55
CA ASN A 419 23.22 -8.15 -15.04
C ASN A 419 22.73 -8.92 -16.27
N ILE A 420 21.40 -8.95 -16.53
CA ILE A 420 20.78 -9.71 -17.62
C ILE A 420 20.10 -8.78 -18.61
N ASN A 421 18.92 -8.24 -18.26
CA ASN A 421 18.17 -7.28 -19.07
C ASN A 421 17.09 -6.59 -18.23
N LEU A 422 16.50 -5.48 -18.75
CA LEU A 422 15.50 -4.69 -18.04
C LEU A 422 14.20 -5.45 -17.77
N SER A 423 13.83 -6.43 -18.60
CA SER A 423 12.56 -7.15 -18.50
C SER A 423 12.60 -8.33 -17.52
N ILE A 424 13.79 -8.80 -17.12
CA ILE A 424 13.96 -10.00 -16.30
C ILE A 424 13.31 -9.89 -14.91
N GLY A 425 13.23 -8.66 -14.35
CA GLY A 425 12.54 -8.41 -13.10
C GLY A 425 11.05 -8.74 -13.15
N PHE A 426 10.42 -8.49 -14.31
CA PHE A 426 9.01 -8.84 -14.55
C PHE A 426 8.82 -10.35 -14.71
N LEU A 427 9.80 -11.07 -15.28
CA LEU A 427 9.78 -12.53 -15.32
C LEU A 427 9.91 -13.12 -13.90
N LEU A 428 10.80 -12.60 -13.07
CA LEU A 428 10.89 -12.98 -11.65
C LEU A 428 9.56 -12.71 -10.94
N GLY A 429 8.99 -11.52 -11.10
CA GLY A 429 7.70 -11.17 -10.52
C GLY A 429 6.60 -12.12 -10.98
N ALA A 430 6.49 -12.36 -12.29
CA ALA A 430 5.49 -13.26 -12.86
C ALA A 430 5.60 -14.70 -12.33
N THR A 431 6.80 -15.24 -12.18
CA THR A 431 7.01 -16.58 -11.63
C THR A 431 6.55 -16.67 -10.18
N LEU A 432 6.91 -15.69 -9.35
CA LEU A 432 6.51 -15.63 -7.95
C LEU A 432 4.98 -15.45 -7.79
N LEU A 433 4.39 -14.54 -8.57
CA LEU A 433 2.95 -14.29 -8.60
C LEU A 433 2.16 -15.52 -9.13
N GLY A 434 2.75 -16.32 -10.01
CA GLY A 434 2.14 -17.53 -10.52
C GLY A 434 2.21 -18.72 -9.54
N ILE A 435 3.29 -18.84 -8.75
CA ILE A 435 3.46 -19.92 -7.76
C ILE A 435 2.52 -19.71 -6.56
N ALA A 436 2.30 -18.48 -6.12
CA ALA A 436 1.47 -18.17 -4.96
C ALA A 436 0.03 -18.73 -5.06
N PRO A 437 -0.75 -18.51 -6.14
CA PRO A 437 -2.08 -19.08 -6.27
C PRO A 437 -2.09 -20.60 -6.43
N LEU A 438 -1.07 -21.20 -7.04
CA LEU A 438 -0.93 -22.66 -7.10
C LEU A 438 -0.80 -23.23 -5.69
N TRP A 439 0.02 -22.63 -4.84
CA TRP A 439 0.14 -23.02 -3.44
C TRP A 439 -1.20 -22.94 -2.70
N LEU A 440 -1.92 -21.82 -2.85
CA LEU A 440 -3.22 -21.62 -2.20
C LEU A 440 -4.27 -22.63 -2.66
N THR A 441 -4.33 -22.92 -3.97
CA THR A 441 -5.27 -23.91 -4.51
C THR A 441 -4.97 -25.32 -4.03
N LEU A 442 -3.69 -25.70 -3.94
CA LEU A 442 -3.27 -27.01 -3.41
C LEU A 442 -3.56 -27.10 -1.90
N ALA A 443 -3.34 -26.00 -1.17
CA ALA A 443 -3.53 -25.97 0.27
C ALA A 443 -5.00 -25.96 0.69
N PHE A 444 -5.85 -25.20 0.01
CA PHE A 444 -7.22 -24.92 0.46
C PHE A 444 -8.31 -25.30 -0.56
N GLY A 445 -7.98 -25.63 -1.80
CA GLY A 445 -8.97 -25.89 -2.86
C GLY A 445 -9.88 -27.10 -2.64
N ARG A 446 -9.51 -28.01 -1.72
CA ARG A 446 -10.30 -29.19 -1.34
C ARG A 446 -11.04 -29.03 -0.01
N ASP A 447 -10.90 -27.90 0.64
CA ASP A 447 -11.55 -27.65 1.94
C ASP A 447 -12.98 -27.15 1.71
N PRO A 448 -14.04 -27.92 2.09
CA PRO A 448 -15.43 -27.56 1.85
C PRO A 448 -15.89 -26.31 2.60
N ASN A 449 -15.10 -25.79 3.55
CA ASN A 449 -15.43 -24.60 4.34
C ASN A 449 -14.74 -23.33 3.81
N VAL A 450 -14.32 -23.29 2.54
CA VAL A 450 -13.46 -22.21 2.02
C VAL A 450 -14.24 -21.06 1.39
N ASP A 451 -15.40 -21.31 0.80
CA ASP A 451 -16.25 -20.31 0.11
C ASP A 451 -17.52 -19.96 0.88
#